data_b44753311deec0600d8d1f5e366f687a
#
_entry.id   b44753311deec0600d8d1f5e366f687a
#
_cell.length_a   1.000
_cell.length_b   1.000
_cell.length_c   1.000
_cell.angle_alpha   90.00
_cell.angle_beta   90.00
_cell.angle_gamma   90.00
#
_symmetry.space_group_name_H-M   'P 1'
#
loop_
_entity.id
_entity.type
_entity.pdbx_description
1 polymer ?
#
loop_
_entity_poly.entity_id
_entity_poly.type
_entity_poly.pdbx_seq_one_letter_code
_entity_poly.pdbx_strand_id
1 'polypeptide(L)' 'MKFAVTITLKKDVLDPQGKVVGQTLKNIGIENLKSIRQGKFFEIDLDENDPVLGETKVKEMCEKLLANQIIEDFQIKKI' A
#
# COMPACT_ATOMS: atom_id res chain seq x y z
N MET A 1 2.17 5.77 19.52
CA MET A 1 1.47 4.59 18.94
C MET A 1 1.95 4.35 17.53
N LYS A 2 1.85 3.11 17.09
CA LYS A 2 2.34 2.72 15.76
C LYS A 2 1.21 2.31 14.85
N PHE A 3 1.36 2.64 13.56
CA PHE A 3 0.41 2.28 12.52
C PHE A 3 1.14 1.68 11.34
N ALA A 4 0.52 0.70 10.71
CA ALA A 4 0.96 0.15 9.44
C ALA A 4 0.02 0.64 8.35
N VAL A 5 0.57 1.23 7.30
CA VAL A 5 -0.20 1.72 6.15
C VAL A 5 0.24 0.95 4.92
N THR A 6 -0.70 0.30 4.28
CA THR A 6 -0.49 -0.40 3.02
C THR A 6 -1.18 0.37 1.90
N ILE A 7 -0.43 0.66 0.84
CA ILE A 7 -0.94 1.42 -0.30
C ILE A 7 -0.76 0.59 -1.56
N THR A 8 -1.84 0.38 -2.29
CA THR A 8 -1.85 -0.39 -3.52
C THR A 8 -2.59 0.37 -4.61
N LEU A 9 -2.24 0.11 -5.87
CA LEU A 9 -3.00 0.63 -6.99
C LEU A 9 -4.42 0.06 -6.97
N LYS A 10 -5.38 0.85 -7.38
CA LYS A 10 -6.76 0.40 -7.57
C LYS A 10 -6.78 -0.75 -8.60
N LYS A 11 -7.73 -1.66 -8.45
CA LYS A 11 -7.77 -2.89 -9.25
C LYS A 11 -7.85 -2.64 -10.74
N ASP A 12 -8.50 -1.57 -11.15
CA ASP A 12 -8.66 -1.21 -12.56
C ASP A 12 -7.53 -0.36 -13.12
N VAL A 13 -6.54 -0.01 -12.29
CA VAL A 13 -5.37 0.74 -12.73
C VAL A 13 -4.27 -0.25 -13.13
N LEU A 14 -3.64 0.00 -14.28
CA LEU A 14 -2.52 -0.80 -14.75
C LEU A 14 -1.33 -0.67 -13.81
N ASP A 15 -0.75 -1.81 -13.42
CA ASP A 15 0.45 -1.89 -12.59
C ASP A 15 1.64 -2.34 -13.45
N PRO A 16 2.36 -1.39 -14.09
CA PRO A 16 3.46 -1.77 -14.97
C PRO A 16 4.62 -2.45 -14.27
N GLN A 17 4.91 -2.05 -13.01
CA GLN A 17 5.98 -2.68 -12.24
C GLN A 17 5.62 -4.11 -11.85
N GLY A 18 4.41 -4.32 -11.35
CA GLY A 18 3.92 -5.65 -11.02
C GLY A 18 3.89 -6.56 -12.24
N LYS A 19 3.52 -6.02 -13.39
CA LYS A 19 3.49 -6.78 -14.64
C LYS A 19 4.89 -7.26 -15.04
N VAL A 20 5.90 -6.39 -14.93
CA VAL A 20 7.29 -6.76 -15.22
C VAL A 20 7.79 -7.81 -14.25
N VAL A 21 7.53 -7.64 -12.96
CA VAL A 21 7.90 -8.62 -11.94
C VAL A 21 7.25 -9.98 -12.23
N GLY A 22 5.97 -9.99 -12.55
CA GLY A 22 5.25 -11.22 -12.89
C GLY A 22 5.84 -11.92 -14.11
N GLN A 23 6.17 -11.17 -15.14
CA GLN A 23 6.78 -11.74 -16.34
C GLN A 23 8.15 -12.34 -16.03
N THR A 24 8.96 -11.66 -15.24
CA THR A 24 10.28 -12.15 -14.82
C THR A 24 10.15 -13.44 -14.01
N LEU A 25 9.18 -13.50 -13.10
CA LEU A 25 8.95 -14.73 -12.32
C LEU A 25 8.55 -15.90 -13.21
N LYS A 26 7.74 -15.68 -14.21
CA LYS A 26 7.39 -16.72 -15.18
C LYS A 26 8.63 -17.19 -15.96
N ASN A 27 9.47 -16.25 -16.34
CA ASN A 27 10.69 -16.57 -17.10
C ASN A 27 11.68 -17.42 -16.30
N ILE A 28 11.70 -17.30 -14.97
CA ILE A 28 12.58 -18.11 -14.11
C ILE A 28 11.91 -19.40 -13.61
N GLY A 29 10.74 -19.75 -14.13
CA GLY A 29 10.13 -21.05 -13.89
C GLY A 29 8.90 -21.07 -13.00
N ILE A 30 8.38 -19.93 -12.58
CA ILE A 30 7.16 -19.86 -11.78
C ILE A 30 5.96 -19.82 -12.74
N GLU A 31 5.57 -20.98 -13.23
CA GLU A 31 4.57 -21.08 -14.31
C GLU A 31 3.14 -20.96 -13.83
N ASN A 32 2.87 -21.26 -12.56
CA ASN A 32 1.52 -21.24 -12.01
C ASN A 32 1.11 -19.89 -11.42
N LEU A 33 1.88 -18.84 -11.68
CA LEU A 33 1.57 -17.49 -11.23
C LEU A 33 0.41 -16.93 -12.06
N LYS A 34 -0.68 -16.56 -11.40
CA LYS A 34 -1.83 -15.93 -12.06
C LYS A 34 -1.68 -14.43 -12.15
N SER A 35 -1.28 -13.80 -11.07
CA SER A 35 -1.08 -12.37 -11.03
C SER A 35 -0.19 -11.99 -9.87
N ILE A 36 0.42 -10.84 -9.99
CA ILE A 36 1.17 -10.22 -8.90
C ILE A 36 0.98 -8.71 -8.99
N ARG A 37 0.81 -8.07 -7.85
CA ARG A 37 0.67 -6.63 -7.76
C ARG A 37 1.63 -6.09 -6.73
N GLN A 38 2.11 -4.89 -6.97
CA GLN A 38 3.09 -4.23 -6.14
C GLN A 38 2.45 -3.05 -5.42
N GLY A 39 2.89 -2.78 -4.22
CA GLY A 39 2.39 -1.65 -3.45
C GLY A 39 3.48 -1.07 -2.56
N LYS A 40 3.06 -0.14 -1.70
CA LYS A 40 3.95 0.52 -0.74
C LYS A 40 3.50 0.19 0.68
N PHE A 41 4.46 0.19 1.59
CA PHE A 41 4.21 -0.03 3.01
C PHE A 41 4.90 1.06 3.81
N PHE A 42 4.17 1.67 4.74
CA PHE A 42 4.73 2.65 5.68
C PHE A 42 4.47 2.19 7.11
N GLU A 43 5.49 2.24 7.94
CA GLU A 43 5.35 2.07 9.38
C GLU A 43 5.49 3.44 10.02
N ILE A 44 4.45 3.87 10.74
CA ILE A 44 4.38 5.21 11.30
C ILE A 44 4.37 5.11 12.81
N ASP A 45 5.34 5.74 13.46
CA ASP A 45 5.36 5.88 14.92
C ASP A 45 4.98 7.32 15.25
N LEU A 46 3.79 7.48 15.80
CA LEU A 46 3.21 8.79 16.07
C LEU A 46 3.19 9.07 17.56
N ASP A 47 3.67 10.23 17.96
CA ASP A 47 3.61 10.68 19.36
C ASP A 47 2.21 11.19 19.65
N GLU A 48 1.32 10.27 19.91
CA GLU A 48 -0.09 10.51 20.19
C GLU A 48 -0.62 9.41 21.11
N ASN A 49 -1.43 9.79 22.10
CA ASN A 49 -1.99 8.85 23.07
C ASN A 49 -3.44 8.46 22.80
N ASP A 50 -4.16 9.30 22.05
CA ASP A 50 -5.56 9.05 21.70
C ASP A 50 -5.62 8.24 20.39
N PRO A 51 -6.12 6.99 20.43
CA PRO A 51 -6.18 6.15 19.23
C PRO A 51 -7.03 6.74 18.12
N VAL A 52 -8.12 7.41 18.45
CA VAL A 52 -9.01 8.02 17.44
C VAL A 52 -8.30 9.19 16.77
N LEU A 53 -7.65 10.04 17.55
CA LEU A 53 -6.92 11.17 17.01
C LEU A 53 -5.70 10.71 16.21
N GLY A 54 -5.01 9.67 16.68
CA GLY A 54 -3.88 9.10 15.96
C GLY A 54 -4.28 8.57 14.59
N GLU A 55 -5.37 7.80 14.53
CA GLU A 55 -5.88 7.29 13.25
C GLU A 55 -6.29 8.42 12.31
N THR A 56 -6.94 9.45 12.83
CA THR A 56 -7.33 10.61 12.04
C THR A 56 -6.11 11.30 11.41
N LYS A 57 -5.03 11.45 12.19
CA LYS A 57 -3.79 12.06 11.69
C LYS A 57 -3.14 11.21 10.63
N VAL A 58 -3.10 9.89 10.80
CA VAL A 58 -2.53 8.97 9.81
C VAL A 58 -3.35 8.99 8.52
N LYS A 59 -4.67 9.02 8.64
CA LYS A 59 -5.56 9.15 7.47
C LYS A 59 -5.27 10.43 6.71
N GLU A 60 -5.08 11.54 7.43
CA GLU A 60 -4.73 12.81 6.82
C GLU A 60 -3.39 12.73 6.07
N MET A 61 -2.38 12.06 6.65
CA MET A 61 -1.10 11.84 5.97
C MET A 61 -1.30 11.08 4.66
N CYS A 62 -2.10 10.02 4.67
CA CYS A 62 -2.39 9.24 3.48
C CYS A 62 -3.05 10.08 2.40
N GLU A 63 -4.06 10.86 2.79
CA GLU A 63 -4.81 11.67 1.83
C GLU A 63 -4.00 12.82 1.25
N LYS A 64 -3.09 13.40 2.03
CA LYS A 64 -2.30 14.57 1.59
C LYS A 64 -1.02 14.20 0.87
N LEU A 65 -0.41 13.06 1.21
CA LEU A 65 0.94 12.75 0.70
C LEU A 65 1.17 11.29 0.35
N LEU A 66 0.81 10.36 1.25
CA LEU A 66 1.30 8.99 1.13
C LEU A 66 0.66 8.22 -0.02
N ALA A 67 -0.60 8.50 -0.31
CA ALA A 67 -1.34 7.84 -1.38
C ALA A 67 -1.87 8.84 -2.39
N ASN A 68 -1.84 8.46 -3.66
CA ASN A 68 -2.52 9.20 -4.71
C ASN A 68 -3.94 8.63 -4.83
N GLN A 69 -4.93 9.33 -4.26
CA GLN A 69 -6.29 8.81 -4.15
C GLN A 69 -6.99 8.59 -5.49
N ILE A 70 -6.47 9.18 -6.56
CA ILE A 70 -7.05 8.97 -7.89
C ILE A 70 -6.76 7.56 -8.38
N ILE A 71 -5.57 7.03 -8.09
CA ILE A 71 -5.12 5.74 -8.62
C ILE A 71 -4.78 4.72 -7.55
N GLU A 72 -4.75 5.10 -6.26
CA GLU A 72 -4.33 4.22 -5.17
C GLU A 72 -5.39 4.14 -4.08
N ASP A 73 -5.43 2.98 -3.43
CA ASP A 73 -6.18 2.76 -2.19
C ASP A 73 -5.20 2.56 -1.04
N PHE A 74 -5.64 2.88 0.17
CA PHE A 74 -4.81 2.64 1.34
C PHE A 74 -5.61 1.97 2.45
N GLN A 75 -4.89 1.21 3.28
CA GLN A 75 -5.43 0.58 4.49
C GLN A 75 -4.55 0.96 5.68
N ILE A 76 -5.18 1.33 6.77
CA ILE A 76 -4.50 1.71 8.01
C ILE A 76 -4.80 0.65 9.06
N LYS A 77 -3.75 0.17 9.71
CA LYS A 77 -3.87 -0.78 10.80
C LYS A 77 -3.04 -0.30 11.99
N LYS A 78 -3.65 -0.22 13.16
CA LYS A 78 -2.92 0.06 14.39
C LYS A 78 -2.16 -1.18 14.83
N ILE A 79 -0.88 -1.05 15.10
CA ILE A 79 0.00 -2.14 15.51
C ILE A 79 0.65 -1.91 16.86
#